data_568f83d05a345f5e7ec8bc5347a41977
#
_entry.id   568f83d05a345f5e7ec8bc5347a41977
#
_cell.length_a   1.000
_cell.length_b   1.000
_cell.length_c   1.000
_cell.angle_alpha   90.00
_cell.angle_beta   90.00
_cell.angle_gamma   90.00
#
_symmetry.space_group_name_H-M   'P 1'
#
loop_
_entity.id
_entity.type
_entity.pdbx_description
1 polymer ?
#
loop_
_entity_poly.entity_id
_entity_poly.type
_entity_poly.pdbx_seq_one_letter_code
_entity_poly.pdbx_strand_id
1 'polypeptide(L)'
;MDKKYIKPYKKDYTIYTISNCKYCNLLCNDIKSKKYIINCDNYLLSLRERDNFYKYIHKYTIKPYIYFPMVFKNGVFIGGYKEHIDSKSYIKSSK
;
A
#
# COMPACT_ATOMS: atom_id res chain seq x y z
N MET A 1 13.12 -0.67 -21.37
CA MET A 1 13.05 -1.90 -20.57
C MET A 1 12.03 -1.74 -19.47
N ASP A 2 11.20 -2.72 -19.27
CA ASP A 2 10.13 -2.62 -18.28
C ASP A 2 10.66 -2.88 -16.89
N LYS A 3 10.16 -2.08 -15.95
CA LYS A 3 10.51 -2.28 -14.56
C LYS A 3 9.70 -3.45 -14.01
N LYS A 4 10.34 -4.19 -13.14
CA LYS A 4 9.65 -5.28 -12.47
C LYS A 4 8.94 -4.74 -11.25
N TYR A 5 7.65 -4.93 -11.17
CA TYR A 5 6.88 -4.54 -10.01
C TYR A 5 6.73 -5.74 -9.07
N ILE A 6 6.61 -5.44 -7.80
CA ILE A 6 6.44 -6.47 -6.79
C ILE A 6 4.96 -6.54 -6.44
N LYS A 7 4.35 -7.70 -6.68
CA LYS A 7 2.93 -7.88 -6.36
C LYS A 7 2.74 -8.07 -4.86
N PRO A 8 1.53 -7.82 -4.35
CA PRO A 8 1.27 -8.02 -2.93
C PRO A 8 1.54 -9.47 -2.54
N TYR A 9 2.15 -9.64 -1.38
CA TYR A 9 2.43 -10.98 -0.85
C TYR A 9 1.12 -11.63 -0.39
N LYS A 10 1.06 -12.93 -0.50
CA LYS A 10 -0.15 -13.67 -0.14
C LYS A 10 -0.32 -13.80 1.36
N LYS A 11 0.73 -13.58 2.13
CA LYS A 11 0.70 -13.65 3.58
C LYS A 11 1.23 -12.36 4.17
N ASP A 12 0.71 -12.02 5.34
CA ASP A 12 1.17 -10.86 6.10
C ASP A 12 0.84 -9.55 5.38
N TYR A 13 1.36 -8.45 5.90
CA TYR A 13 1.11 -7.14 5.33
C TYR A 13 2.07 -6.83 4.20
N THR A 14 1.56 -6.24 3.13
CA THR A 14 2.37 -5.63 2.08
C THR A 14 2.00 -4.16 2.02
N ILE A 15 2.98 -3.29 2.17
CA ILE A 15 2.75 -1.85 2.25
C ILE A 15 3.57 -1.15 1.18
N TYR A 16 2.89 -0.49 0.24
CA TYR A 16 3.55 0.28 -0.80
C TYR A 16 3.68 1.71 -0.32
N THR A 17 4.92 2.21 -0.31
CA THR A 17 5.24 3.51 0.26
C THR A 17 6.00 4.38 -0.73
N ILE A 18 6.12 5.66 -0.39
CA ILE A 18 7.02 6.58 -1.09
C ILE A 18 7.82 7.31 -0.02
N SER A 19 8.93 7.94 -0.45
CA SER A 19 9.75 8.70 0.47
C SER A 19 9.04 9.99 0.88
N ASN A 20 9.42 10.52 2.04
CA ASN A 20 8.87 11.78 2.57
C ASN A 20 7.36 11.74 2.71
N CYS A 21 6.86 10.60 3.13
CA CYS A 21 5.43 10.39 3.29
C CYS A 21 5.12 10.18 4.76
N LYS A 22 4.49 11.17 5.37
CA LYS A 22 4.15 11.13 6.78
C LYS A 22 3.26 9.94 7.12
N TYR A 23 2.23 9.73 6.32
CA TYR A 23 1.27 8.65 6.61
C TYR A 23 1.85 7.27 6.35
N CYS A 24 2.79 7.17 5.41
CA CYS A 24 3.51 5.91 5.22
C CYS A 24 4.28 5.53 6.48
N ASN A 25 4.97 6.51 7.06
CA ASN A 25 5.74 6.28 8.28
C ASN A 25 4.85 5.94 9.46
N LEU A 26 3.76 6.67 9.61
CA LEU A 26 2.82 6.42 10.70
C LEU A 26 2.24 5.02 10.60
N LEU A 27 1.84 4.62 9.41
CA LEU A 27 1.24 3.32 9.20
C LEU A 27 2.24 2.20 9.45
N CYS A 28 3.45 2.32 8.94
CA CYS A 28 4.46 1.30 9.13
C CYS A 28 4.81 1.13 10.61
N ASN A 29 4.81 2.23 11.35
CA ASN A 29 5.08 2.17 12.79
C ASN A 29 3.90 1.58 13.56
N ASP A 30 2.69 1.76 13.06
CA ASP A 30 1.51 1.25 13.72
C ASP A 30 1.34 -0.26 13.56
N ILE A 31 1.76 -0.80 12.43
CA ILE A 31 1.64 -2.24 12.17
C ILE A 31 2.84 -2.95 12.80
N LYS A 32 2.58 -3.70 13.87
CA LYS A 32 3.63 -4.43 14.58
C LYS A 32 3.80 -5.85 14.06
N SER A 33 2.85 -6.34 13.29
CA SER A 33 2.93 -7.67 12.70
C SER A 33 3.96 -7.67 11.57
N LYS A 34 4.28 -8.87 11.07
CA LYS A 34 5.21 -9.00 9.95
C LYS A 34 4.68 -8.22 8.76
N LYS A 35 5.56 -7.48 8.12
CA LYS A 35 5.17 -6.65 6.99
C LYS A 35 6.31 -6.56 5.97
N TYR A 36 5.91 -6.39 4.73
CA TYR A 36 6.84 -6.17 3.62
C TYR A 36 6.61 -4.75 3.12
N ILE A 37 7.64 -3.92 3.22
CA ILE A 37 7.55 -2.51 2.83
C ILE A 37 8.22 -2.35 1.48
N ILE A 38 7.46 -1.86 0.50
CA ILE A 38 7.93 -1.69 -0.86
C ILE A 38 7.94 -0.21 -1.19
N ASN A 39 9.14 0.37 -1.32
CA ASN A 39 9.26 1.77 -1.70
C ASN A 39 9.08 1.91 -3.21
N CYS A 40 8.19 2.79 -3.62
CA CYS A 40 7.79 2.93 -5.01
C CYS A 40 8.40 4.13 -5.71
N ASP A 41 9.35 4.82 -5.10
CA ASP A 41 9.94 6.03 -5.69
C ASP A 41 10.39 5.79 -7.14
N ASN A 42 11.04 4.67 -7.39
CA ASN A 42 11.58 4.38 -8.72
C ASN A 42 10.51 4.09 -9.77
N TYR A 43 9.29 3.86 -9.36
CA TYR A 43 8.17 3.63 -10.29
C TYR A 43 7.46 4.92 -10.65
N LEU A 44 7.84 6.03 -10.03
CA LEU A 44 7.10 7.29 -10.14
C LEU A 44 7.98 8.43 -10.66
N LEU A 45 9.04 8.11 -11.39
CA LEU A 45 10.01 9.12 -11.84
C LEU A 45 9.50 10.01 -12.96
N SER A 46 8.48 9.55 -13.68
CA SER A 46 7.85 10.33 -14.75
C SER A 46 6.37 10.02 -14.77
N LEU A 47 5.61 10.85 -15.48
CA LEU A 47 4.16 10.60 -15.59
C LEU A 47 3.88 9.27 -16.27
N ARG A 48 4.67 8.90 -17.28
CA ARG A 48 4.50 7.64 -17.95
C ARG A 48 4.75 6.47 -17.01
N GLU A 49 5.84 6.53 -16.24
CA GLU A 49 6.15 5.45 -15.30
C GLU A 49 5.11 5.34 -14.21
N ARG A 50 4.63 6.48 -13.73
CA ARG A 50 3.56 6.52 -12.75
C ARG A 50 2.29 5.85 -13.27
N ASP A 51 1.90 6.19 -14.49
CA ASP A 51 0.72 5.59 -15.10
C ASP A 51 0.88 4.08 -15.24
N ASN A 52 2.06 3.63 -15.65
CA ASN A 52 2.32 2.21 -15.80
C ASN A 52 2.22 1.48 -14.47
N PHE A 53 2.76 2.08 -13.42
CA PHE A 53 2.67 1.47 -12.09
C PHE A 53 1.22 1.39 -11.62
N TYR A 54 0.46 2.47 -11.81
CA TYR A 54 -0.94 2.47 -11.37
C TYR A 54 -1.75 1.43 -12.12
N LYS A 55 -1.51 1.28 -13.43
CA LYS A 55 -2.18 0.22 -14.19
C LYS A 55 -1.88 -1.15 -13.62
N TYR A 56 -0.64 -1.36 -13.22
CA TYR A 56 -0.23 -2.63 -12.63
C TYR A 56 -0.93 -2.86 -11.28
N ILE A 57 -0.83 -1.88 -10.39
CA ILE A 57 -1.32 -2.09 -9.02
C ILE A 57 -2.84 -2.13 -8.93
N HIS A 58 -3.53 -1.49 -9.89
CA HIS A 58 -4.99 -1.48 -9.86
C HIS A 58 -5.58 -2.87 -10.07
N LYS A 59 -4.82 -3.81 -10.61
CA LYS A 59 -5.26 -5.20 -10.69
C LYS A 59 -5.50 -5.78 -9.29
N TYR A 60 -4.79 -5.27 -8.31
CA TYR A 60 -4.82 -5.80 -6.95
C TYR A 60 -5.66 -4.96 -6.00
N THR A 61 -5.76 -3.67 -6.26
CA THR A 61 -6.62 -2.82 -5.42
C THR A 61 -8.09 -2.96 -5.78
N ILE A 62 -8.39 -3.51 -6.95
CA ILE A 62 -9.76 -3.75 -7.46
C ILE A 62 -10.45 -2.47 -7.88
N LYS A 63 -10.02 -1.33 -7.39
CA LYS A 63 -10.53 -0.02 -7.77
C LYS A 63 -9.36 0.92 -8.00
N PRO A 64 -9.54 2.01 -8.76
CA PRO A 64 -8.47 2.98 -8.93
C PRO A 64 -8.07 3.57 -7.58
N TYR A 65 -6.78 3.57 -7.31
CA TYR A 65 -6.25 4.07 -6.05
C TYR A 65 -4.85 4.60 -6.30
N ILE A 66 -4.64 5.88 -6.04
CA ILE A 66 -3.38 6.55 -6.36
C ILE A 66 -2.69 7.17 -5.15
N TYR A 67 -3.12 6.82 -3.96
CA TYR A 67 -2.57 7.41 -2.74
C TYR A 67 -1.64 6.43 -2.03
N PHE A 68 -0.71 6.97 -1.27
CA PHE A 68 0.21 6.18 -0.46
C PHE A 68 0.00 6.53 1.00
N PRO A 69 0.15 5.55 1.88
CA PRO A 69 0.54 4.16 1.61
C PRO A 69 -0.63 3.33 1.05
N MET A 70 -0.29 2.24 0.35
CA MET A 70 -1.27 1.26 -0.09
C MET A 70 -1.06 0.00 0.73
N VAL A 71 -2.08 -0.44 1.45
CA VAL A 71 -1.97 -1.53 2.40
C VAL A 71 -2.72 -2.76 1.92
N PHE A 72 -2.01 -3.87 1.89
CA PHE A 72 -2.60 -5.18 1.60
C PHE A 72 -2.36 -6.09 2.79
N LYS A 73 -3.34 -6.89 3.13
CA LYS A 73 -3.20 -7.92 4.17
C LYS A 73 -3.58 -9.25 3.57
N ASN A 74 -2.65 -10.20 3.60
CA ASN A 74 -2.83 -11.53 3.01
C ASN A 74 -3.27 -11.43 1.55
N GLY A 75 -2.70 -10.49 0.82
CA GLY A 75 -2.99 -10.30 -0.59
C GLY A 75 -4.24 -9.49 -0.90
N VAL A 76 -4.99 -9.08 0.11
CA VAL A 76 -6.24 -8.35 -0.07
C VAL A 76 -6.04 -6.87 0.24
N PHE A 77 -6.49 -6.01 -0.67
CA PHE A 77 -6.34 -4.57 -0.50
C PHE A 77 -7.23 -4.05 0.62
N ILE A 78 -6.62 -3.34 1.56
CA ILE A 78 -7.34 -2.74 2.68
C ILE A 78 -7.65 -1.27 2.41
N GLY A 79 -6.70 -0.56 1.81
CA GLY A 79 -6.81 0.87 1.56
C GLY A 79 -5.54 1.57 1.98
N GLY A 80 -5.66 2.81 2.41
CA GLY A 80 -4.54 3.59 2.87
C GLY A 80 -4.51 3.71 4.39
N TYR A 81 -3.85 4.76 4.86
CA TYR A 81 -3.71 4.98 6.29
C TYR A 81 -5.07 5.12 7.00
N LYS A 82 -5.96 5.91 6.40
CA LYS A 82 -7.27 6.13 7.01
C LYS A 82 -8.05 4.85 7.14
N GLU A 83 -8.10 4.06 6.09
CA GLU A 83 -8.82 2.79 6.12
C GLU A 83 -8.23 1.83 7.15
N HIS A 84 -6.91 1.84 7.29
CA HIS A 84 -6.26 1.00 8.29
C HIS A 84 -6.67 1.42 9.71
N ILE A 85 -6.65 2.71 9.99
CA ILE A 85 -7.03 3.22 11.31
C ILE A 85 -8.49 2.99 11.58
N ASP A 86 -9.35 3.23 10.60
CA ASP A 86 -10.79 3.00 10.74
C ASP A 86 -11.09 1.54 11.04
N SER A 87 -10.37 0.63 10.41
CA SER A 87 -10.54 -0.80 10.64
C SER A 87 -10.24 -1.15 12.10
N LYS A 88 -9.19 -0.59 12.66
CA LYS A 88 -8.84 -0.81 14.06
C LYS A 88 -9.91 -0.23 14.99
N SER A 89 -10.37 0.98 14.69
CA SER A 89 -11.39 1.63 15.49
C SER A 89 -12.68 0.84 15.49
N TYR A 90 -13.06 0.33 14.34
CA TYR A 90 -14.26 -0.48 14.21
C TYR A 90 -14.17 -1.72 15.10
N ILE A 91 -13.03 -2.40 15.06
CA ILE A 91 -12.83 -3.60 15.87
C ILE A 91 -12.96 -3.27 17.35
N LYS A 92 -12.39 -2.14 17.76
CA LYS A 92 -12.51 -1.70 19.16
C LYS A 92 -13.93 -1.39 19.53
N SER A 93 -14.66 -0.73 18.64
CA SER A 93 -16.02 -0.29 18.92
C SER A 93 -16.99 -1.45 19.03
N SER A 94 -16.68 -2.56 18.45
CA SER A 94 -17.62 -3.68 18.40
C SER A 94 -17.72 -4.44 19.71
N LYS A 95 -16.97 -4.07 20.69
CA LYS A 95 -17.03 -4.75 21.98
C LYS A 95 -18.32 -4.46 22.75
#